data_e6dadbb92ce0732263a8d0f2133688b7
#
_entry.id   e6dadbb92ce0732263a8d0f2133688b7
#
_cell.length_a   1.000
_cell.length_b   1.000
_cell.length_c   1.000
_cell.angle_alpha   90.00
_cell.angle_beta   90.00
_cell.angle_gamma   90.00
#
_symmetry.space_group_name_H-M   'P 1'
#
loop_
_entity.id
_entity.type
_entity.pdbx_description
1 polymer ?
#
loop_
_entity_poly.entity_id
_entity_poly.type
_entity_poly.pdbx_seq_one_letter_code
_entity_poly.pdbx_strand_id
1 'polypeptide(L)'
;MSVVMKKERGIMQKELENHNRLLNDQGELREAGYARELLLEYNRSDIKASTFRIKEWDYYLIANKDFAVALTIADNSYMGLISVSLLDFKQPWYKTTSILKPFTFGRLNLPSTSKHGDIIYE
;
A
#
# COMPACT_ATOMS: atom_id res chain seq x y z
N MET A 1 -39.50 32.31 -7.80
CA MET A 1 -39.01 30.93 -7.55
C MET A 1 -37.48 30.99 -7.61
N SER A 2 -36.85 31.09 -6.43
CA SER A 2 -35.38 31.30 -6.33
C SER A 2 -34.72 29.92 -6.19
N VAL A 3 -33.94 29.57 -7.22
CA VAL A 3 -33.11 28.35 -7.20
C VAL A 3 -31.89 28.65 -6.39
N VAL A 4 -31.82 28.15 -5.15
CA VAL A 4 -30.62 28.17 -4.33
C VAL A 4 -29.65 27.10 -4.88
N MET A 5 -28.69 27.51 -5.68
CA MET A 5 -27.55 26.64 -6.00
C MET A 5 -26.76 26.36 -4.72
N LYS A 6 -26.85 25.12 -4.24
CA LYS A 6 -25.94 24.58 -3.22
C LYS A 6 -24.54 24.53 -3.85
N LYS A 7 -23.69 25.47 -3.45
CA LYS A 7 -22.27 25.48 -3.80
C LYS A 7 -21.66 24.22 -3.17
N GLU A 8 -21.39 23.19 -3.97
CA GLU A 8 -20.59 22.05 -3.54
C GLU A 8 -19.23 22.61 -3.11
N ARG A 9 -18.96 22.60 -1.84
CA ARG A 9 -17.62 22.86 -1.30
C ARG A 9 -16.77 21.68 -1.77
N GLY A 10 -15.91 21.93 -2.77
CA GLY A 10 -14.88 20.97 -3.13
C GLY A 10 -14.13 20.60 -1.86
N ILE A 11 -14.16 19.32 -1.49
CA ILE A 11 -13.42 18.81 -0.36
C ILE A 11 -11.96 18.88 -0.78
N MET A 12 -11.26 19.93 -0.33
CA MET A 12 -9.81 19.97 -0.46
C MET A 12 -9.23 18.88 0.43
N GLN A 13 -8.43 17.99 -0.14
CA GLN A 13 -7.70 17.01 0.64
C GLN A 13 -6.76 17.72 1.60
N LYS A 14 -6.75 17.27 2.86
CA LYS A 14 -5.87 17.82 3.89
C LYS A 14 -4.46 17.26 3.69
N GLU A 15 -3.45 18.12 3.73
CA GLU A 15 -2.05 17.72 3.83
C GLU A 15 -1.74 17.35 5.28
N LEU A 16 -1.14 16.18 5.47
CA LEU A 16 -0.66 15.69 6.76
C LEU A 16 0.79 16.11 6.92
N GLU A 17 1.10 16.80 8.01
CA GLU A 17 2.43 17.39 8.26
C GLU A 17 3.14 16.77 9.47
N ASN A 18 2.42 15.99 10.28
CA ASN A 18 2.94 15.47 11.54
C ASN A 18 3.06 13.95 11.54
N HIS A 19 4.14 13.46 12.15
CA HIS A 19 4.26 12.02 12.46
C HIS A 19 3.17 11.58 13.43
N ASN A 20 2.48 10.49 13.10
CA ASN A 20 1.43 9.95 13.93
C ASN A 20 1.19 8.47 13.60
N ARG A 21 0.50 7.75 14.51
CA ARG A 21 -0.03 6.40 14.19
C ARG A 21 -1.09 6.51 13.11
N LEU A 22 -1.08 5.56 12.18
CA LEU A 22 -2.09 5.47 11.11
C LEU A 22 -3.48 5.21 11.67
N LEU A 23 -3.59 4.30 12.65
CA LEU A 23 -4.85 3.89 13.25
C LEU A 23 -4.94 4.33 14.72
N ASN A 24 -6.17 4.54 15.17
CA ASN A 24 -6.48 4.74 16.59
C ASN A 24 -6.62 3.39 17.32
N ASP A 25 -6.90 3.43 18.62
CA ASP A 25 -7.03 2.22 19.44
C ASP A 25 -8.26 1.37 19.07
N GLN A 26 -9.21 1.94 18.34
CA GLN A 26 -10.38 1.25 17.78
C GLN A 26 -10.06 0.60 16.42
N GLY A 27 -8.88 0.83 15.86
CA GLY A 27 -8.47 0.33 14.54
C GLY A 27 -9.04 1.14 13.38
N GLU A 28 -9.45 2.38 13.64
CA GLU A 28 -9.96 3.30 12.62
C GLU A 28 -8.87 4.27 12.18
N LEU A 29 -8.96 4.76 10.95
CA LEU A 29 -8.04 5.77 10.43
C LEU A 29 -8.12 7.04 11.29
N ARG A 30 -6.99 7.45 11.88
CA ARG A 30 -6.94 8.64 12.74
C ARG A 30 -7.23 9.93 11.99
N GLU A 31 -6.65 10.05 10.81
CA GLU A 31 -6.75 11.27 10.02
C GLU A 31 -6.67 10.94 8.52
N ALA A 32 -7.67 11.40 7.76
CA ALA A 32 -7.69 11.26 6.32
C ALA A 32 -6.99 12.45 5.65
N GLY A 33 -6.14 12.16 4.67
CA GLY A 33 -5.38 13.17 3.95
C GLY A 33 -4.34 12.57 3.03
N TYR A 34 -3.43 13.39 2.54
CA TYR A 34 -2.24 12.96 1.83
C TYR A 34 -0.99 13.47 2.52
N ALA A 35 0.11 12.78 2.38
CA ALA A 35 1.42 13.20 2.87
C ALA A 35 2.44 13.15 1.73
N ARG A 36 3.45 14.03 1.78
CA ARG A 36 4.57 14.02 0.82
C ARG A 36 5.74 13.18 1.29
N GLU A 37 5.66 12.74 2.54
CA GLU A 37 6.65 11.88 3.19
C GLU A 37 5.95 10.78 3.96
N LEU A 38 6.70 9.78 4.40
CA LEU A 38 6.20 8.70 5.24
C LEU A 38 6.08 9.20 6.69
N LEU A 39 4.94 9.80 7.02
CA LEU A 39 4.63 10.39 8.32
C LEU A 39 3.82 9.44 9.23
N LEU A 40 3.10 8.50 8.65
CA LEU A 40 2.18 7.66 9.40
C LEU A 40 2.82 6.31 9.73
N GLU A 41 2.82 5.95 11.01
CA GLU A 41 3.27 4.65 11.48
C GLU A 41 2.17 3.61 11.27
N TYR A 42 2.48 2.61 10.48
CA TYR A 42 1.66 1.44 10.29
C TYR A 42 2.07 0.34 11.26
N ASN A 43 1.09 -0.25 11.94
CA ASN A 43 1.28 -1.45 12.74
C ASN A 43 0.13 -2.44 12.47
N ARG A 44 0.47 -3.62 11.98
CA ARG A 44 -0.52 -4.67 11.69
C ARG A 44 -1.40 -5.00 12.91
N SER A 45 -0.86 -4.96 14.12
CA SER A 45 -1.60 -5.27 15.35
C SER A 45 -2.71 -4.29 15.68
N ASP A 46 -2.65 -3.08 15.09
CA ASP A 46 -3.67 -2.05 15.29
C ASP A 46 -4.95 -2.34 14.49
N ILE A 47 -4.88 -3.22 13.49
CA ILE A 47 -6.03 -3.58 12.64
C ILE A 47 -6.99 -4.48 13.42
N LYS A 48 -8.22 -4.01 13.65
CA LYS A 48 -9.29 -4.74 14.38
C LYS A 48 -10.21 -5.52 13.43
N ALA A 49 -9.65 -6.15 12.41
CA ALA A 49 -10.37 -7.01 11.49
C ALA A 49 -10.01 -8.49 11.71
N SER A 50 -10.86 -9.40 11.22
CA SER A 50 -10.49 -10.82 11.20
C SER A 50 -9.27 -11.02 10.30
N THR A 51 -8.41 -11.97 10.64
CA THR A 51 -7.17 -12.25 9.90
C THR A 51 -7.42 -12.51 8.40
N PHE A 52 -8.55 -13.10 8.03
CA PHE A 52 -8.91 -13.32 6.62
C PHE A 52 -9.17 -12.05 5.82
N ARG A 53 -9.47 -10.93 6.49
CA ARG A 53 -9.77 -9.66 5.86
C ARG A 53 -8.57 -8.73 5.76
N ILE A 54 -7.51 -9.00 6.50
CA ILE A 54 -6.30 -8.17 6.48
C ILE A 54 -5.55 -8.47 5.18
N LYS A 55 -5.21 -7.40 4.47
CA LYS A 55 -4.43 -7.45 3.24
C LYS A 55 -3.35 -6.41 3.32
N GLU A 56 -2.14 -6.82 3.04
CA GLU A 56 -0.95 -5.99 3.06
C GLU A 56 -0.16 -6.24 1.78
N TRP A 57 0.48 -5.22 1.26
CA TRP A 57 1.42 -5.39 0.16
C TRP A 57 2.45 -4.29 0.13
N ASP A 58 3.64 -4.65 -0.33
CA ASP A 58 4.67 -3.72 -0.72
C ASP A 58 4.88 -3.78 -2.23
N TYR A 59 5.03 -2.61 -2.81
CA TYR A 59 5.27 -2.44 -4.24
C TYR A 59 6.47 -1.52 -4.44
N TYR A 60 7.44 -2.01 -5.19
CA TYR A 60 8.64 -1.27 -5.54
C TYR A 60 8.74 -1.15 -7.05
N LEU A 61 8.89 0.08 -7.53
CA LEU A 61 9.11 0.38 -8.93
C LEU A 61 10.47 1.05 -9.10
N ILE A 62 11.35 0.39 -9.84
CA ILE A 62 12.66 0.91 -10.23
C ILE A 62 12.61 1.16 -11.73
N ALA A 63 12.65 2.43 -12.13
CA ALA A 63 12.46 2.81 -13.53
C ALA A 63 13.50 3.80 -14.01
N ASN A 64 13.81 3.72 -15.29
CA ASN A 64 14.49 4.75 -16.03
C ASN A 64 13.67 5.10 -17.28
N LYS A 65 14.24 5.87 -18.23
CA LYS A 65 13.53 6.27 -19.45
C LYS A 65 13.26 5.13 -20.44
N ASP A 66 13.94 4.00 -20.30
CA ASP A 66 13.95 2.91 -21.28
C ASP A 66 13.19 1.67 -20.77
N PHE A 67 13.26 1.39 -19.47
CA PHE A 67 12.63 0.21 -18.86
C PHE A 67 12.30 0.41 -17.38
N ALA A 68 11.48 -0.50 -16.82
CA ALA A 68 11.23 -0.59 -15.39
C ALA A 68 11.22 -2.04 -14.92
N VAL A 69 11.54 -2.20 -13.63
CA VAL A 69 11.32 -3.42 -12.85
C VAL A 69 10.34 -3.09 -11.74
N ALA A 70 9.24 -3.84 -11.66
CA ALA A 70 8.29 -3.76 -10.57
C ALA A 70 8.35 -5.04 -9.74
N LEU A 71 8.46 -4.88 -8.42
CA LEU A 71 8.43 -5.96 -7.44
C LEU A 71 7.17 -5.80 -6.60
N THR A 72 6.42 -6.87 -6.41
CA THR A 72 5.25 -6.89 -5.53
C THR A 72 5.35 -8.06 -4.58
N ILE A 73 5.15 -7.79 -3.31
CA ILE A 73 4.98 -8.80 -2.27
C ILE A 73 3.68 -8.50 -1.55
N ALA A 74 2.74 -9.43 -1.58
CA ALA A 74 1.42 -9.26 -0.98
C ALA A 74 1.09 -10.42 -0.05
N ASP A 75 0.61 -10.08 1.15
CA ASP A 75 -0.01 -10.99 2.09
C ASP A 75 -1.52 -10.72 2.13
N ASN A 76 -2.29 -11.47 1.37
CA ASN A 76 -3.75 -11.37 1.37
C ASN A 76 -4.39 -12.32 2.40
N SER A 77 -3.64 -12.77 3.38
CA SER A 77 -4.02 -13.74 4.41
C SER A 77 -4.23 -15.16 3.88
N TYR A 78 -5.30 -15.42 3.13
CA TYR A 78 -5.54 -16.73 2.52
C TYR A 78 -4.58 -17.06 1.37
N MET A 79 -3.92 -16.06 0.80
CA MET A 79 -2.98 -16.21 -0.31
C MET A 79 -1.92 -15.09 -0.28
N GLY A 80 -0.66 -15.48 -0.36
CA GLY A 80 0.44 -14.58 -0.65
C GLY A 80 0.75 -14.55 -2.14
N LEU A 81 1.22 -13.41 -2.62
CA LEU A 81 1.69 -13.21 -3.98
C LEU A 81 3.07 -12.57 -3.94
N ILE A 82 4.00 -13.15 -4.69
CA ILE A 82 5.29 -12.54 -4.96
C ILE A 82 5.42 -12.45 -6.48
N SER A 83 5.67 -11.27 -7.00
CA SER A 83 5.79 -11.08 -8.43
C SER A 83 6.91 -10.13 -8.82
N VAL A 84 7.49 -10.40 -9.99
CA VAL A 84 8.46 -9.54 -10.66
C VAL A 84 7.92 -9.24 -12.05
N SER A 85 7.86 -7.97 -12.39
CA SER A 85 7.49 -7.51 -13.73
C SER A 85 8.65 -6.74 -14.36
N LEU A 86 8.95 -7.06 -15.59
CA LEU A 86 9.84 -6.30 -16.45
C LEU A 86 9.00 -5.54 -17.47
N LEU A 87 9.27 -4.26 -17.64
CA LEU A 87 8.58 -3.39 -18.59
C LEU A 87 9.61 -2.75 -19.50
N ASP A 88 9.38 -2.81 -20.81
CA ASP A 88 10.19 -2.12 -21.84
C ASP A 88 9.37 -0.93 -22.35
N PHE A 89 9.92 0.28 -22.26
CA PHE A 89 9.24 1.50 -22.69
C PHE A 89 9.59 1.90 -24.12
N LYS A 90 10.65 1.31 -24.69
CA LYS A 90 11.03 1.53 -26.10
C LYS A 90 10.18 0.69 -27.04
N GLN A 91 9.95 -0.56 -26.64
CA GLN A 91 9.04 -1.45 -27.33
C GLN A 91 7.94 -1.80 -26.33
N PRO A 92 6.69 -1.38 -26.53
CA PRO A 92 5.60 -1.60 -25.56
C PRO A 92 5.43 -3.09 -25.23
N TRP A 93 6.22 -3.57 -24.30
CA TRP A 93 6.28 -4.96 -23.89
C TRP A 93 6.44 -5.07 -22.38
N TYR A 94 5.84 -6.06 -21.80
CA TYR A 94 6.06 -6.42 -20.40
C TYR A 94 6.00 -7.94 -20.20
N LYS A 95 6.66 -8.40 -19.15
CA LYS A 95 6.58 -9.79 -18.68
C LYS A 95 6.51 -9.82 -17.19
N THR A 96 5.51 -10.52 -16.64
CA THR A 96 5.34 -10.75 -15.21
C THR A 96 5.53 -12.23 -14.90
N THR A 97 6.30 -12.51 -13.86
CA THR A 97 6.43 -13.83 -13.25
C THR A 97 5.92 -13.74 -11.82
N SER A 98 5.07 -14.68 -11.41
CA SER A 98 4.45 -14.67 -10.08
C SER A 98 4.53 -16.01 -9.41
N ILE A 99 4.68 -15.99 -8.09
CA ILE A 99 4.59 -17.14 -7.19
C ILE A 99 3.42 -16.90 -6.25
N LEU A 100 2.57 -17.90 -6.10
CA LEU A 100 1.45 -17.89 -5.15
C LEU A 100 1.77 -18.79 -3.97
N LYS A 101 1.53 -18.31 -2.75
CA LYS A 101 1.72 -19.06 -1.51
C LYS A 101 0.40 -19.10 -0.74
N PRO A 102 -0.19 -20.29 -0.52
CA PRO A 102 -1.46 -20.36 0.20
C PRO A 102 -1.27 -20.06 1.70
N PHE A 103 -2.29 -19.46 2.31
CA PHE A 103 -2.45 -19.31 3.76
C PHE A 103 -1.28 -18.60 4.46
N THR A 104 -0.92 -17.41 3.98
CA THR A 104 0.17 -16.61 4.55
C THR A 104 -0.16 -16.00 5.91
N PHE A 105 -1.36 -15.45 6.09
CA PHE A 105 -1.88 -14.91 7.36
C PHE A 105 -0.90 -13.97 8.10
N GLY A 106 -0.21 -13.10 7.37
CA GLY A 106 0.77 -12.17 7.94
C GLY A 106 2.17 -12.77 8.15
N ARG A 107 2.41 -14.03 7.77
CA ARG A 107 3.71 -14.68 7.94
C ARG A 107 4.79 -14.23 6.97
N LEU A 108 4.44 -13.40 5.99
CA LEU A 108 5.43 -12.75 5.14
C LEU A 108 6.17 -11.61 5.87
N ASN A 109 5.69 -11.22 7.06
CA ASN A 109 6.34 -10.22 7.93
C ASN A 109 6.72 -8.94 7.17
N LEU A 110 5.75 -8.39 6.43
CA LEU A 110 5.97 -7.15 5.71
C LEU A 110 6.36 -6.03 6.69
N PRO A 111 7.37 -5.21 6.38
CA PRO A 111 7.84 -4.18 7.28
C PRO A 111 6.78 -3.10 7.49
N SER A 112 6.80 -2.48 8.67
CA SER A 112 5.87 -1.38 9.01
C SER A 112 6.19 -0.06 8.28
N THR A 113 7.34 0.02 7.63
CA THR A 113 7.80 1.20 6.89
C THR A 113 8.69 0.81 5.74
N SER A 114 8.64 1.55 4.64
CA SER A 114 9.56 1.36 3.51
C SER A 114 10.97 1.93 3.74
N LYS A 115 11.20 2.60 4.87
CA LYS A 115 12.52 3.17 5.22
C LYS A 115 13.47 2.15 5.85
N HIS A 116 12.93 1.15 6.52
CA HIS A 116 13.69 0.16 7.28
C HIS A 116 13.00 -1.20 7.18
N GLY A 117 13.80 -2.22 7.16
CA GLY A 117 13.37 -3.60 7.15
C GLY A 117 13.67 -4.27 5.82
N ASP A 118 13.75 -5.59 5.88
CA ASP A 118 13.98 -6.46 4.73
C ASP A 118 12.80 -7.39 4.56
N ILE A 119 12.42 -7.64 3.31
CA ILE A 119 11.48 -8.71 2.99
C ILE A 119 12.31 -9.87 2.50
N ILE A 120 12.34 -10.95 3.29
CA ILE A 120 13.08 -12.17 2.96
C ILE A 120 12.07 -13.25 2.61
N TYR A 121 12.25 -13.86 1.45
CA TYR A 121 11.48 -15.00 0.99
C TYR A 121 12.42 -16.12 0.60
N GLU A 122 12.32 -17.26 1.27
CA GLU A 122 13.03 -18.51 1.00
C GLU A 122 12.07 -19.60 0.49
#